data_c32f76fae36ea6d9bc5eb0dd06238e65
#
_entry.id   c32f76fae36ea6d9bc5eb0dd06238e65
#
_cell.length_a   1.000
_cell.length_b   1.000
_cell.length_c   1.000
_cell.angle_alpha   90.00
_cell.angle_beta   90.00
_cell.angle_gamma   90.00
#
_symmetry.space_group_name_H-M   'P 1'
#
loop_
_entity.id
_entity.type
_entity.pdbx_description
1 polymer ?
#
loop_
_entity_poly.entity_id
_entity_poly.type
_entity_poly.pdbx_seq_one_letter_code
_entity_poly.pdbx_strand_id
1 'polypeptide(L)'
;MSEAIEIYKANNHEEASSCLSNLIATNISESKSNDFSIGLSGGNTPKLAYSMMLNDISDFSNITLWTIDDRWLPLTDENSNQKMINSNFGKTNAKILPIKYSGENPHEDAELYSQSLKENINKFDSGVIGLGDDGHIASLFPKPAGLKDNEKFCIAHEVTI
;
A
#
# COMPACT_ATOMS: atom_id res chain seq x y z
N MET A 1 -1.26 -0.84 25.77
CA MET A 1 -0.79 -2.25 25.63
C MET A 1 0.14 -2.26 24.42
N SER A 2 1.38 -2.71 24.55
CA SER A 2 2.24 -2.92 23.37
C SER A 2 1.63 -4.05 22.56
N GLU A 3 1.24 -3.78 21.32
CA GLU A 3 0.82 -4.83 20.42
C GLU A 3 2.02 -5.77 20.23
N ALA A 4 1.78 -7.07 20.39
CA ALA A 4 2.82 -8.08 20.23
C ALA A 4 3.15 -8.20 18.74
N ILE A 5 4.44 -8.24 18.41
CA ILE A 5 4.88 -8.55 17.05
C ILE A 5 4.69 -10.06 16.84
N GLU A 6 3.90 -10.42 15.85
CA GLU A 6 3.77 -11.81 15.41
C GLU A 6 4.69 -12.08 14.22
N ILE A 7 5.39 -13.22 14.27
CA ILE A 7 6.33 -13.62 13.22
C ILE A 7 5.85 -14.89 12.56
N TYR A 8 5.52 -14.80 11.28
CA TYR A 8 5.15 -15.94 10.44
C TYR A 8 6.36 -16.34 9.58
N LYS A 9 6.79 -17.59 9.72
CA LYS A 9 7.89 -18.14 8.93
C LYS A 9 7.31 -19.03 7.82
N ALA A 10 7.78 -18.82 6.61
CA ALA A 10 7.40 -19.59 5.43
C ALA A 10 8.64 -20.24 4.79
N ASN A 11 8.46 -21.39 4.15
CA ASN A 11 9.54 -22.14 3.50
C ASN A 11 9.87 -21.58 2.11
N ASN A 12 8.96 -20.85 1.50
CA ASN A 12 9.10 -20.28 0.17
C ASN A 12 8.17 -19.07 -0.03
N HIS A 13 8.34 -18.40 -1.16
CA HIS A 13 7.56 -17.21 -1.52
C HIS A 13 6.06 -17.48 -1.68
N GLU A 14 5.68 -18.65 -2.18
CA GLU A 14 4.27 -19.03 -2.35
C GLU A 14 3.57 -19.19 -1.00
N GLU A 15 4.20 -19.88 -0.07
CA GLU A 15 3.69 -20.05 1.30
C GLU A 15 3.59 -18.70 2.03
N ALA A 16 4.61 -17.85 1.90
CA ALA A 16 4.57 -16.49 2.46
C ALA A 16 3.44 -15.64 1.87
N SER A 17 3.23 -15.74 0.55
CA SER A 17 2.17 -15.02 -0.15
C SER A 17 0.78 -15.49 0.26
N SER A 18 0.59 -16.81 0.42
CA SER A 18 -0.65 -17.38 0.92
C SER A 18 -0.92 -16.96 2.36
N CYS A 19 0.10 -16.97 3.22
CA CYS A 19 -0.03 -16.49 4.60
C CYS A 19 -0.48 -15.03 4.65
N LEU A 20 0.14 -14.16 3.86
CA LEU A 20 -0.25 -12.75 3.78
C LEU A 20 -1.68 -12.56 3.28
N SER A 21 -2.08 -13.26 2.20
CA SER A 21 -3.43 -13.19 1.65
C SER A 21 -4.48 -13.61 2.68
N ASN A 22 -4.26 -14.74 3.34
CA ASN A 22 -5.14 -15.24 4.39
C ASN A 22 -5.24 -14.29 5.59
N LEU A 23 -4.13 -13.70 6.01
CA LEU A 23 -4.11 -12.72 7.10
C LEU A 23 -4.97 -11.50 6.77
N ILE A 24 -4.83 -10.95 5.56
CA ILE A 24 -5.63 -9.80 5.12
C ILE A 24 -7.11 -10.20 5.03
N ALA A 25 -7.44 -11.34 4.43
CA ALA A 25 -8.83 -11.83 4.33
C ALA A 25 -9.46 -12.03 5.72
N THR A 26 -8.70 -12.55 6.67
CA THR A 26 -9.13 -12.70 8.06
C THR A 26 -9.40 -11.34 8.70
N ASN A 27 -8.47 -10.40 8.59
CA ASN A 27 -8.64 -9.04 9.15
C ASN A 27 -9.89 -8.34 8.60
N ILE A 28 -10.17 -8.51 7.30
CA ILE A 28 -11.40 -7.98 6.68
C ILE A 28 -12.63 -8.65 7.30
N SER A 29 -12.64 -9.98 7.40
CA SER A 29 -13.80 -10.73 7.89
C SER A 29 -14.10 -10.47 9.37
N GLU A 30 -13.09 -10.18 10.17
CA GLU A 30 -13.21 -9.86 11.60
C GLU A 30 -13.49 -8.39 11.85
N SER A 31 -13.33 -7.54 10.85
CA SER A 31 -13.61 -6.11 10.97
C SER A 31 -15.09 -5.88 11.20
N LYS A 32 -15.38 -5.04 12.18
CA LYS A 32 -16.75 -4.54 12.43
C LYS A 32 -17.07 -3.29 11.61
N SER A 33 -16.11 -2.79 10.87
CA SER A 33 -16.28 -1.62 10.01
C SER A 33 -16.92 -2.01 8.69
N ASN A 34 -17.82 -1.18 8.21
CA ASN A 34 -18.35 -1.27 6.84
C ASN A 34 -17.41 -0.64 5.81
N ASP A 35 -16.24 -0.19 6.23
CA ASP A 35 -15.23 0.42 5.37
C ASP A 35 -13.86 -0.01 5.89
N PHE A 36 -13.14 -0.81 5.09
CA PHE A 36 -11.85 -1.38 5.45
C PHE A 36 -10.77 -0.82 4.52
N SER A 37 -9.74 -0.20 5.06
CA SER A 37 -8.68 0.41 4.25
C SER A 37 -7.42 -0.44 4.22
N ILE A 38 -6.84 -0.62 3.01
CA ILE A 38 -5.62 -1.40 2.81
C ILE A 38 -4.61 -0.59 2.02
N GLY A 39 -3.47 -0.32 2.63
CA GLY A 39 -2.31 0.22 1.95
C GLY A 39 -1.52 -0.87 1.23
N LEU A 40 -1.16 -0.62 -0.02
CA LEU A 40 -0.46 -1.59 -0.86
C LEU A 40 0.88 -1.02 -1.34
N SER A 41 1.95 -1.75 -1.11
CA SER A 41 3.26 -1.47 -1.71
C SER A 41 3.38 -2.06 -3.10
N GLY A 42 4.31 -1.54 -3.87
CA GLY A 42 4.70 -2.07 -5.17
C GLY A 42 5.75 -3.17 -5.10
N GLY A 43 6.34 -3.45 -6.26
CA GLY A 43 7.41 -4.42 -6.42
C GLY A 43 6.94 -5.84 -6.75
N ASN A 44 7.89 -6.74 -6.96
CA ASN A 44 7.59 -8.11 -7.38
C ASN A 44 7.17 -9.02 -6.21
N THR A 45 7.65 -8.73 -5.02
CA THR A 45 7.42 -9.57 -3.83
C THR A 45 5.92 -9.72 -3.49
N PRO A 46 5.10 -8.64 -3.42
CA PRO A 46 3.71 -8.78 -3.03
C PRO A 46 2.77 -9.22 -4.18
N LYS A 47 3.22 -9.25 -5.43
CA LYS A 47 2.35 -9.55 -6.59
C LYS A 47 1.61 -10.88 -6.47
N LEU A 48 2.29 -11.92 -6.00
CA LEU A 48 1.65 -13.24 -5.85
C LEU A 48 0.58 -13.20 -4.76
N ALA A 49 0.87 -12.55 -3.63
CA ALA A 49 -0.11 -12.38 -2.57
C ALA A 49 -1.35 -11.59 -3.05
N TYR A 50 -1.15 -10.54 -3.85
CA TYR A 50 -2.27 -9.78 -4.43
C TYR A 50 -3.13 -10.62 -5.37
N SER A 51 -2.51 -11.51 -6.15
CA SER A 51 -3.26 -12.46 -6.98
C SER A 51 -4.05 -13.47 -6.14
N MET A 52 -3.51 -13.91 -5.01
CA MET A 52 -4.20 -14.80 -4.07
C MET A 52 -5.36 -14.08 -3.37
N MET A 53 -5.19 -12.83 -2.96
CA MET A 53 -6.25 -12.01 -2.37
C MET A 53 -7.50 -11.91 -3.26
N LEU A 54 -7.34 -11.92 -4.60
CA LEU A 54 -8.46 -11.92 -5.54
C LEU A 54 -9.30 -13.20 -5.47
N ASN A 55 -8.73 -14.30 -4.98
CA ASN A 55 -9.43 -15.56 -4.80
C ASN A 55 -9.98 -15.71 -3.36
N ASP A 56 -9.26 -15.20 -2.39
CA ASP A 56 -9.56 -15.38 -0.97
C ASP A 56 -10.60 -14.34 -0.46
N ILE A 57 -10.69 -13.19 -1.12
CA ILE A 57 -11.66 -12.12 -0.79
C ILE A 57 -12.78 -12.14 -1.84
N SER A 58 -13.97 -12.53 -1.43
CA SER A 58 -15.13 -12.69 -2.34
C SER A 58 -15.79 -11.36 -2.73
N ASP A 59 -15.68 -10.34 -1.89
CA ASP A 59 -16.30 -9.02 -2.11
C ASP A 59 -15.38 -7.89 -1.66
N PHE A 60 -15.12 -6.96 -2.57
CA PHE A 60 -14.28 -5.79 -2.35
C PHE A 60 -15.09 -4.50 -2.20
N SER A 61 -16.43 -4.54 -2.17
CA SER A 61 -17.29 -3.34 -2.19
C SER A 61 -17.06 -2.39 -1.01
N ASN A 62 -16.66 -2.94 0.13
CA ASN A 62 -16.38 -2.18 1.35
C ASN A 62 -14.88 -2.00 1.60
N ILE A 63 -14.05 -2.17 0.57
CA ILE A 63 -12.60 -2.08 0.68
C ILE A 63 -12.10 -0.84 -0.07
N THR A 64 -11.36 -0.01 0.63
CA THR A 64 -10.62 1.12 0.04
C THR A 64 -9.14 0.75 -0.05
N LEU A 65 -8.63 0.64 -1.27
CA LEU A 65 -7.23 0.38 -1.58
C LEU A 65 -6.49 1.69 -1.85
N TRP A 66 -5.29 1.82 -1.32
CA TRP A 66 -4.45 2.99 -1.53
C TRP A 66 -2.98 2.60 -1.66
N THR A 67 -2.20 3.41 -2.38
CA THR A 67 -0.79 3.17 -2.63
C THR A 67 0.05 3.75 -1.49
N ILE A 68 0.89 2.91 -0.85
CA ILE A 68 1.75 3.34 0.26
C ILE A 68 2.84 4.27 -0.24
N ASP A 69 3.50 3.90 -1.34
CA ASP A 69 4.53 4.70 -1.98
C ASP A 69 4.56 4.48 -3.49
N ASP A 70 5.01 5.46 -4.22
CA ASP A 70 5.29 5.32 -5.65
C ASP A 70 6.48 6.17 -6.05
N ARG A 71 7.03 5.88 -7.19
CA ARG A 71 7.96 6.76 -7.89
C ARG A 71 7.13 7.85 -8.56
N TRP A 72 7.61 9.07 -8.54
CA TRP A 72 6.91 10.17 -9.21
C TRP A 72 7.06 10.05 -10.73
N LEU A 73 6.25 9.20 -11.33
CA LEU A 73 6.22 8.81 -12.74
C LEU A 73 4.78 8.85 -13.25
N PRO A 74 4.57 8.92 -14.58
CA PRO A 74 3.26 8.72 -15.17
C PRO A 74 2.63 7.41 -14.68
N LEU A 75 1.34 7.45 -14.34
CA LEU A 75 0.63 6.27 -13.80
C LEU A 75 0.51 5.11 -14.81
N THR A 76 0.96 5.31 -16.04
CA THR A 76 1.09 4.28 -17.09
C THR A 76 2.48 3.69 -17.20
N ASP A 77 3.47 4.25 -16.48
CA ASP A 77 4.84 3.74 -16.49
C ASP A 77 4.94 2.35 -15.87
N GLU A 78 5.79 1.49 -16.42
CA GLU A 78 5.98 0.10 -15.93
C GLU A 78 6.53 0.05 -14.50
N ASN A 79 7.20 1.11 -14.07
CA ASN A 79 7.74 1.23 -12.72
C ASN A 79 6.78 1.88 -11.72
N SER A 80 5.57 2.27 -12.14
CA SER A 80 4.56 2.81 -11.23
C SER A 80 3.93 1.69 -10.40
N ASN A 81 3.97 1.86 -9.08
CA ASN A 81 3.29 0.97 -8.14
C ASN A 81 1.77 1.09 -8.30
N GLN A 82 1.26 2.29 -8.54
CA GLN A 82 -0.16 2.52 -8.83
C GLN A 82 -0.63 1.75 -10.05
N LYS A 83 0.17 1.70 -11.13
CA LYS A 83 -0.15 0.89 -12.30
C LYS A 83 -0.30 -0.59 -11.93
N MET A 84 0.63 -1.11 -11.14
CA MET A 84 0.58 -2.49 -10.70
C MET A 84 -0.68 -2.78 -9.87
N ILE A 85 -1.03 -1.89 -8.93
CA ILE A 85 -2.25 -2.01 -8.10
C ILE A 85 -3.50 -1.99 -8.99
N ASN A 86 -3.58 -1.04 -9.93
CA ASN A 86 -4.69 -0.96 -10.88
C ASN A 86 -4.80 -2.21 -11.76
N SER A 87 -3.66 -2.79 -12.16
CA SER A 87 -3.65 -4.01 -12.98
C SER A 87 -4.17 -5.23 -12.22
N ASN A 88 -3.91 -5.32 -10.91
CA ASN A 88 -4.40 -6.41 -10.08
C ASN A 88 -5.87 -6.19 -9.68
N PHE A 89 -6.21 -5.03 -9.14
CA PHE A 89 -7.49 -4.80 -8.46
C PHE A 89 -8.50 -3.97 -9.26
N GLY A 90 -8.10 -3.39 -10.40
CA GLY A 90 -8.97 -2.50 -11.19
C GLY A 90 -10.23 -3.15 -11.79
N LYS A 91 -10.34 -4.48 -11.73
CA LYS A 91 -11.56 -5.23 -12.14
C LYS A 91 -12.43 -5.64 -10.95
N THR A 92 -12.00 -5.38 -9.74
CA THR A 92 -12.80 -5.59 -8.53
C THR A 92 -13.74 -4.40 -8.32
N ASN A 93 -14.66 -4.52 -7.37
CA ASN A 93 -15.50 -3.43 -6.91
C ASN A 93 -14.90 -2.63 -5.74
N ALA A 94 -13.59 -2.78 -5.48
CA ALA A 94 -12.87 -1.97 -4.51
C ALA A 94 -12.83 -0.50 -4.94
N LYS A 95 -12.88 0.40 -3.96
CA LYS A 95 -12.52 1.80 -4.18
C LYS A 95 -11.00 1.92 -4.19
N ILE A 96 -10.40 2.33 -5.31
CA ILE A 96 -8.97 2.57 -5.41
C ILE A 96 -8.71 4.07 -5.36
N LEU A 97 -7.92 4.53 -4.40
CA LEU A 97 -7.49 5.92 -4.29
C LEU A 97 -6.18 6.08 -5.07
N PRO A 98 -6.22 6.76 -6.22
CA PRO A 98 -5.02 6.91 -7.04
C PRO A 98 -4.07 7.93 -6.44
N ILE A 99 -2.78 7.60 -6.43
CA ILE A 99 -1.73 8.59 -6.20
C ILE A 99 -1.80 9.66 -7.29
N LYS A 100 -1.36 10.89 -6.97
CA LYS A 100 -1.40 12.00 -7.93
C LYS A 100 -0.09 12.09 -8.72
N TYR A 101 -0.22 12.43 -9.99
CA TYR A 101 0.91 12.72 -10.87
C TYR A 101 0.50 13.79 -11.89
N SER A 102 1.01 15.00 -11.73
CA SER A 102 0.83 16.10 -12.69
C SER A 102 1.95 16.18 -13.73
N GLY A 103 3.15 15.72 -13.39
CA GLY A 103 4.37 15.93 -14.14
C GLY A 103 5.00 17.30 -13.91
N GLU A 104 4.44 18.13 -13.01
CA GLU A 104 4.88 19.51 -12.75
C GLU A 104 5.56 19.67 -11.40
N ASN A 105 4.90 19.22 -10.31
CA ASN A 105 5.41 19.43 -8.95
C ASN A 105 5.08 18.22 -8.04
N PRO A 106 6.08 17.41 -7.64
CA PRO A 106 5.85 16.25 -6.78
C PRO A 106 5.34 16.61 -5.38
N HIS A 107 5.69 17.78 -4.85
CA HIS A 107 5.24 18.22 -3.53
C HIS A 107 3.75 18.59 -3.52
N GLU A 108 3.28 19.26 -4.57
CA GLU A 108 1.85 19.56 -4.74
C GLU A 108 1.03 18.29 -4.96
N ASP A 109 1.53 17.36 -5.78
CA ASP A 109 0.90 16.06 -6.00
C ASP A 109 0.81 15.26 -4.70
N ALA A 110 1.86 15.26 -3.87
CA ALA A 110 1.85 14.60 -2.56
C ALA A 110 0.84 15.26 -1.59
N GLU A 111 0.70 16.57 -1.59
CA GLU A 111 -0.29 17.27 -0.78
C GLU A 111 -1.73 16.92 -1.20
N LEU A 112 -2.00 16.91 -2.51
CA LEU A 112 -3.30 16.50 -3.05
C LEU A 112 -3.63 15.04 -2.71
N TYR A 113 -2.63 14.16 -2.74
CA TYR A 113 -2.83 12.77 -2.35
C TYR A 113 -3.04 12.64 -0.84
N SER A 114 -2.27 13.37 -0.03
CA SER A 114 -2.46 13.43 1.42
C SER A 114 -3.87 13.89 1.78
N GLN A 115 -4.41 14.90 1.10
CA GLN A 115 -5.78 15.36 1.28
C GLN A 115 -6.79 14.28 0.88
N SER A 116 -6.57 13.62 -0.26
CA SER A 116 -7.43 12.53 -0.72
C SER A 116 -7.50 11.38 0.29
N LEU A 117 -6.36 11.02 0.90
CA LEU A 117 -6.35 10.00 1.97
C LEU A 117 -7.15 10.46 3.20
N LYS A 118 -6.96 11.70 3.65
CA LYS A 118 -7.70 12.27 4.81
C LYS A 118 -9.21 12.31 4.58
N GLU A 119 -9.67 12.60 3.38
CA GLU A 119 -11.09 12.70 3.05
C GLU A 119 -11.77 11.33 2.88
N ASN A 120 -11.01 10.30 2.54
CA ASN A 120 -11.56 9.02 2.14
C ASN A 120 -11.24 7.85 3.09
N ILE A 121 -10.33 8.04 4.04
CA ILE A 121 -9.90 7.00 4.98
C ILE A 121 -10.05 7.52 6.40
N ASN A 122 -10.96 6.92 7.13
CA ASN A 122 -11.17 7.24 8.55
C ASN A 122 -10.13 6.57 9.44
N LYS A 123 -9.64 5.38 9.04
CA LYS A 123 -8.67 4.57 9.76
C LYS A 123 -7.85 3.76 8.77
N PHE A 124 -6.55 3.70 8.96
CA PHE A 124 -5.67 2.77 8.26
C PHE A 124 -5.75 1.40 8.96
N ASP A 125 -6.50 0.45 8.37
CA ASP A 125 -6.76 -0.85 8.98
C ASP A 125 -5.63 -1.84 8.74
N SER A 126 -5.11 -1.90 7.52
CA SER A 126 -4.01 -2.79 7.14
C SER A 126 -3.06 -2.11 6.16
N GLY A 127 -1.81 -2.58 6.15
CA GLY A 127 -0.82 -2.15 5.16
C GLY A 127 0.14 -3.28 4.83
N VAL A 128 0.42 -3.46 3.54
CA VAL A 128 1.43 -4.40 3.05
C VAL A 128 2.70 -3.63 2.75
N ILE A 129 3.72 -3.81 3.55
CA ILE A 129 4.99 -3.08 3.47
C ILE A 129 6.12 -4.08 3.27
N GLY A 130 6.94 -3.86 2.24
CA GLY A 130 8.20 -4.58 2.07
C GLY A 130 9.29 -4.01 2.96
N LEU A 131 10.26 -4.86 3.32
CA LEU A 131 11.49 -4.48 4.01
C LEU A 131 12.67 -4.67 3.04
N GLY A 132 13.40 -3.60 2.77
CA GLY A 132 14.61 -3.66 1.95
C GLY A 132 15.81 -4.24 2.71
N ASP A 133 16.82 -4.71 1.99
CA ASP A 133 18.03 -5.30 2.56
C ASP A 133 18.83 -4.30 3.40
N ASP A 134 18.71 -3.02 3.11
CA ASP A 134 19.33 -1.90 3.86
C ASP A 134 18.43 -1.38 5.01
N GLY A 135 17.27 -2.02 5.22
CA GLY A 135 16.31 -1.68 6.27
C GLY A 135 15.30 -0.60 5.88
N HIS A 136 15.26 -0.15 4.62
CA HIS A 136 14.21 0.77 4.18
C HIS A 136 12.83 0.10 4.13
N ILE A 137 11.80 0.89 4.37
CA ILE A 137 10.39 0.52 4.17
C ILE A 137 9.74 1.53 3.23
N ALA A 138 8.90 1.07 2.31
CA ALA A 138 8.30 1.92 1.28
C ALA A 138 9.41 2.72 0.56
N SER A 139 9.28 4.04 0.45
CA SER A 139 10.32 4.94 -0.07
C SER A 139 11.12 5.68 1.02
N LEU A 140 11.05 5.20 2.29
CA LEU A 140 11.75 5.79 3.43
C LEU A 140 13.11 5.08 3.63
N PHE A 141 14.12 5.60 2.95
CA PHE A 141 15.50 5.11 3.06
C PHE A 141 16.19 5.60 4.35
N PRO A 142 17.25 4.91 4.83
CA PRO A 142 18.00 5.37 5.99
C PRO A 142 18.49 6.82 5.82
N LYS A 143 18.21 7.68 6.80
CA LYS A 143 18.51 9.12 6.88
C LYS A 143 17.70 10.06 5.95
N PRO A 144 16.45 9.81 5.59
CA PRO A 144 15.68 10.77 4.79
C PRO A 144 15.16 11.93 5.63
N ALA A 145 15.02 13.08 5.00
CA ALA A 145 14.38 14.24 5.61
C ALA A 145 12.90 13.98 5.97
N GLY A 146 12.25 13.09 5.21
CA GLY A 146 10.82 12.74 5.36
C GLY A 146 10.45 12.06 6.69
N LEU A 147 11.39 11.42 7.38
CA LEU A 147 11.13 10.83 8.72
C LEU A 147 10.82 11.85 9.82
N LYS A 148 10.97 13.14 9.54
CA LYS A 148 10.69 14.22 10.50
C LYS A 148 9.31 14.84 10.36
N ASP A 149 8.58 14.54 9.27
CA ASP A 149 7.24 15.05 9.04
C ASP A 149 6.21 14.08 9.63
N ASN A 150 5.54 14.49 10.68
CA ASN A 150 4.53 13.69 11.40
C ASN A 150 3.09 14.17 11.13
N GLU A 151 2.91 15.18 10.28
CA GLU A 151 1.60 15.84 10.09
C GLU A 151 0.93 15.46 8.77
N LYS A 152 1.71 15.04 7.80
CA LYS A 152 1.23 14.70 6.45
C LYS A 152 1.08 13.20 6.25
N PHE A 153 0.03 12.79 5.55
CA PHE A 153 -0.18 11.38 5.18
C PHE A 153 0.65 10.96 3.98
N CYS A 154 1.05 11.90 3.15
CA CYS A 154 1.95 11.70 2.03
C CYS A 154 2.92 12.87 1.90
N ILE A 155 4.16 12.55 1.60
CA ILE A 155 5.22 13.51 1.32
C ILE A 155 5.96 13.12 0.05
N ALA A 156 6.49 14.11 -0.66
CA ALA A 156 7.47 13.87 -1.71
C ALA A 156 8.88 14.17 -1.17
N HIS A 157 9.83 13.32 -1.50
CA HIS A 157 11.23 13.56 -1.20
C HIS A 157 12.12 12.97 -2.29
N GLU A 158 13.27 13.57 -2.47
CA GLU A 158 14.27 13.09 -3.41
C GLU A 158 15.11 11.98 -2.77
N VAL A 159 15.31 10.90 -3.52
CA VAL A 159 16.14 9.77 -3.11
C VAL A 159 17.31 9.66 -4.07
N THR A 160 18.53 9.73 -3.54
CA THR A 160 19.75 9.41 -4.28
C THR A 160 20.10 7.96 -3.97
N ILE A 161 19.98 7.11 -4.99
CA ILE A 161 20.33 5.69 -4.92
C ILE A 161 21.73 5.48 -5.50
#